data_ed0b8115facc5b28c77605d469388fc6
#
_entry.id   ed0b8115facc5b28c77605d469388fc6
#
_cell.length_a   1.000
_cell.length_b   1.000
_cell.length_c   1.000
_cell.angle_alpha   90.00
_cell.angle_beta   90.00
_cell.angle_gamma   90.00
#
_symmetry.space_group_name_H-M   'P 1'
#
loop_
_entity.id
_entity.type
_entity.pdbx_description
1 polymer ?
#
loop_
_entity_poly.entity_id
_entity_poly.type
_entity_poly.pdbx_seq_one_letter_code
_entity_poly.pdbx_strand_id
1 'polypeptide(L)'
;MDPENRWKWRGTRRRLDAEAFRDSILHLAGRLDLSMGGPAVQWFRLGPAIQVTPSVDYSNYDWSQKDGNRRAVYRFVYRGQQDPLMELLDFPDAAQLIPARTLTSSPLQALALWNHEFVLYACDALAQRIQQTANEQGRDETEIAFQTIYLRKPTDEELKLANAYRSKFSLAGLVRVLLNSSEFLYCD
;
A
#
# COMPACT_ATOMS: atom_id res chain seq x y z
N MET A 1 9.97 34.57 -1.60
CA MET A 1 9.52 33.18 -1.36
C MET A 1 10.70 32.39 -0.83
N ASP A 2 10.51 31.50 0.14
CA ASP A 2 11.56 30.62 0.71
C ASP A 2 11.53 29.24 0.01
N PRO A 3 12.23 29.05 -1.11
CA PRO A 3 12.17 27.80 -1.86
C PRO A 3 12.78 26.62 -1.09
N GLU A 4 13.70 26.90 -0.17
CA GLU A 4 14.36 25.89 0.66
C GLU A 4 13.58 25.54 1.94
N ASN A 5 12.40 26.14 2.11
CA ASN A 5 11.52 25.90 3.27
C ASN A 5 12.22 26.09 4.63
N ARG A 6 13.15 27.04 4.74
CA ARG A 6 13.91 27.31 5.97
C ARG A 6 13.01 27.74 7.12
N TRP A 7 11.94 28.45 6.79
CA TRP A 7 10.94 28.95 7.76
C TRP A 7 9.81 27.96 8.02
N LYS A 8 9.91 26.73 7.48
CA LYS A 8 8.91 25.65 7.65
C LYS A 8 7.47 26.11 7.41
N TRP A 9 7.25 26.94 6.40
CA TRP A 9 5.93 27.45 6.04
C TRP A 9 5.04 26.40 5.34
N ARG A 10 5.64 25.30 4.93
CA ARG A 10 4.95 24.11 4.39
C ARG A 10 5.57 22.84 4.96
N GLY A 11 4.83 21.72 4.93
CA GLY A 11 5.38 20.40 5.19
C GLY A 11 6.51 20.08 4.19
N THR A 12 7.46 19.27 4.59
CA THR A 12 8.43 18.70 3.64
C THR A 12 7.78 17.52 2.97
N ARG A 13 7.67 17.57 1.65
CA ARG A 13 7.11 16.46 0.86
C ARG A 13 7.86 15.17 1.17
N ARG A 14 7.13 14.16 1.63
CA ARG A 14 7.71 12.90 2.08
C ARG A 14 6.88 11.73 1.54
N ARG A 15 7.58 10.72 1.01
CA ARG A 15 6.92 9.48 0.61
C ARG A 15 6.43 8.73 1.85
N LEU A 16 5.29 8.03 1.72
CA LEU A 16 4.81 7.10 2.73
C LEU A 16 5.85 6.01 3.00
N ASP A 17 6.09 5.72 4.27
CA ASP A 17 6.88 4.57 4.69
C ASP A 17 6.15 3.27 4.28
N ALA A 18 6.89 2.18 4.13
CA ALA A 18 6.34 0.88 3.71
C ALA A 18 5.14 0.43 4.57
N GLU A 19 5.25 0.60 5.88
CA GLU A 19 4.18 0.26 6.83
C GLU A 19 2.97 1.18 6.67
N ALA A 20 3.21 2.49 6.53
CA ALA A 20 2.14 3.47 6.34
C ALA A 20 1.42 3.24 5.01
N PHE A 21 2.15 2.97 3.93
CA PHE A 21 1.57 2.61 2.64
C PHE A 21 0.65 1.39 2.77
N ARG A 22 1.16 0.30 3.36
CA ARG A 22 0.41 -0.93 3.53
C ARG A 22 -0.86 -0.73 4.36
N ASP A 23 -0.72 -0.10 5.53
CA ASP A 23 -1.85 0.13 6.43
C ASP A 23 -2.88 1.07 5.80
N SER A 24 -2.44 2.09 5.03
CA SER A 24 -3.33 3.01 4.32
C SER A 24 -4.18 2.29 3.27
N ILE A 25 -3.61 1.44 2.43
CA ILE A 25 -4.40 0.74 1.40
C ILE A 25 -5.38 -0.27 2.03
N LEU A 26 -5.01 -0.95 3.11
CA LEU A 26 -5.94 -1.80 3.86
C LEU A 26 -7.06 -0.99 4.53
N HIS A 27 -6.73 0.18 5.06
CA HIS A 27 -7.73 1.09 5.64
C HIS A 27 -8.74 1.55 4.58
N LEU A 28 -8.25 2.00 3.43
CA LEU A 28 -9.10 2.40 2.30
C LEU A 28 -9.97 1.24 1.81
N ALA A 29 -9.43 0.02 1.78
CA ALA A 29 -10.18 -1.19 1.42
C ALA A 29 -11.18 -1.63 2.51
N GLY A 30 -11.19 -1.00 3.70
CA GLY A 30 -12.03 -1.41 4.82
C GLY A 30 -11.63 -2.76 5.42
N ARG A 31 -10.38 -3.16 5.24
CA ARG A 31 -9.84 -4.45 5.70
C ARG A 31 -8.93 -4.34 6.91
N LEU A 32 -8.42 -3.13 7.22
CA LEU A 32 -7.46 -2.94 8.30
C LEU A 32 -8.04 -3.32 9.66
N ASP A 33 -7.41 -4.28 10.32
CA ASP A 33 -7.70 -4.65 11.72
C ASP A 33 -6.92 -3.72 12.66
N LEU A 34 -7.66 -2.88 13.39
CA LEU A 34 -7.13 -1.91 14.35
C LEU A 34 -6.94 -2.49 15.75
N SER A 35 -7.20 -3.78 15.96
CA SER A 35 -7.02 -4.41 17.29
C SER A 35 -5.58 -4.23 17.78
N MET A 36 -5.46 -3.88 19.08
CA MET A 36 -4.17 -3.63 19.72
C MET A 36 -3.72 -4.85 20.55
N GLY A 37 -2.41 -5.04 20.61
CA GLY A 37 -1.82 -6.12 21.41
C GLY A 37 -1.88 -7.49 20.72
N GLY A 38 -1.54 -8.54 21.45
CA GLY A 38 -1.48 -9.91 20.94
C GLY A 38 -0.15 -10.29 20.27
N PRO A 39 -0.05 -11.53 19.76
CA PRO A 39 1.17 -12.02 19.13
C PRO A 39 1.44 -11.35 17.79
N ALA A 40 2.70 -11.39 17.35
CA ALA A 40 3.09 -10.98 16.02
C ALA A 40 2.51 -11.90 14.95
N VAL A 41 2.21 -11.33 13.78
CA VAL A 41 1.61 -12.04 12.65
C VAL A 41 2.67 -12.37 11.61
N GLN A 42 2.70 -13.61 11.15
CA GLN A 42 3.60 -14.07 10.11
C GLN A 42 2.91 -13.97 8.73
N TRP A 43 3.51 -13.20 7.81
CA TRP A 43 3.06 -13.08 6.42
C TRP A 43 3.88 -13.95 5.47
N PHE A 44 4.35 -15.06 5.96
CA PHE A 44 5.17 -16.02 5.22
C PHE A 44 4.91 -17.44 5.72
N ARG A 45 5.31 -18.41 4.94
CA ARG A 45 5.32 -19.81 5.35
C ARG A 45 6.75 -20.25 5.68
N LEU A 46 6.89 -21.03 6.72
CA LEU A 46 8.14 -21.69 7.04
C LEU A 46 8.23 -22.97 6.19
N GLY A 47 9.26 -23.04 5.36
CA GLY A 47 9.62 -24.24 4.64
C GLY A 47 10.57 -25.14 5.46
N PRO A 48 10.96 -26.29 4.89
CA PRO A 48 11.90 -27.18 5.54
C PRO A 48 13.22 -26.46 5.83
N ALA A 49 13.80 -26.77 6.99
CA ALA A 49 15.08 -26.19 7.37
C ALA A 49 16.19 -26.71 6.45
N ILE A 50 16.99 -25.78 5.91
CA ILE A 50 18.24 -26.09 5.25
C ILE A 50 19.32 -26.00 6.32
N GLN A 51 19.89 -27.13 6.71
CA GLN A 51 20.74 -27.27 7.91
C GLN A 51 19.96 -26.94 9.19
N VAL A 52 20.26 -25.84 9.88
CA VAL A 52 19.58 -25.39 11.10
C VAL A 52 18.69 -24.16 10.88
N THR A 53 18.68 -23.57 9.68
CA THR A 53 17.95 -22.34 9.39
C THR A 53 16.67 -22.67 8.60
N PRO A 54 15.46 -22.33 9.11
CA PRO A 54 14.23 -22.47 8.34
C PRO A 54 14.29 -21.64 7.07
N SER A 55 13.85 -22.18 5.95
CA SER A 55 13.57 -21.38 4.77
C SER A 55 12.27 -20.60 4.94
N VAL A 56 12.20 -19.40 4.38
CA VAL A 56 11.03 -18.50 4.48
C VAL A 56 10.48 -18.28 3.10
N ASP A 57 9.21 -18.54 2.92
CA ASP A 57 8.49 -18.33 1.66
C ASP A 57 7.44 -17.24 1.83
N TYR A 58 7.69 -16.08 1.21
CA TYR A 58 6.77 -14.94 1.16
C TYR A 58 5.81 -14.99 -0.04
N SER A 59 6.08 -15.83 -1.05
CA SER A 59 5.35 -15.82 -2.32
C SER A 59 4.00 -16.52 -2.27
N ASN A 60 3.76 -17.35 -1.26
CA ASN A 60 2.56 -18.18 -1.16
C ASN A 60 1.69 -17.83 0.06
N TYR A 61 1.71 -16.58 0.48
CA TYR A 61 0.85 -16.14 1.58
C TYR A 61 -0.55 -15.80 1.07
N ASP A 62 -1.56 -16.34 1.71
CA ASP A 62 -2.97 -16.02 1.41
C ASP A 62 -3.39 -14.73 2.11
N TRP A 63 -3.38 -13.62 1.37
CA TRP A 63 -3.74 -12.28 1.86
C TRP A 63 -5.21 -12.13 2.26
N SER A 64 -6.09 -13.08 1.91
CA SER A 64 -7.49 -13.08 2.34
C SER A 64 -7.67 -13.45 3.82
N GLN A 65 -6.66 -14.04 4.43
CA GLN A 65 -6.68 -14.42 5.84
C GLN A 65 -6.76 -13.19 6.74
N LYS A 66 -7.51 -13.32 7.85
CA LYS A 66 -7.73 -12.25 8.82
C LYS A 66 -6.40 -11.66 9.34
N ASP A 67 -5.42 -12.51 9.58
CA ASP A 67 -4.11 -12.11 10.09
C ASP A 67 -3.36 -11.19 9.12
N GLY A 68 -3.53 -11.35 7.82
CA GLY A 68 -2.98 -10.47 6.80
C GLY A 68 -3.48 -9.04 6.86
N ASN A 69 -4.58 -8.80 7.55
CA ASN A 69 -5.21 -7.49 7.67
C ASN A 69 -4.77 -6.68 8.91
N ARG A 70 -3.95 -7.24 9.80
CA ARG A 70 -3.45 -6.51 10.96
C ARG A 70 -2.48 -5.41 10.54
N ARG A 71 -2.39 -4.36 11.39
CA ARG A 71 -1.44 -3.26 11.19
C ARG A 71 -0.01 -3.79 11.06
N ALA A 72 0.77 -3.15 10.19
CA ALA A 72 2.15 -3.54 9.90
C ALA A 72 3.07 -3.56 11.13
N VAL A 73 2.75 -2.78 12.18
CA VAL A 73 3.50 -2.79 13.44
C VAL A 73 3.45 -4.15 14.15
N TYR A 74 2.43 -4.98 13.91
CA TYR A 74 2.33 -6.34 14.47
C TYR A 74 2.95 -7.41 13.60
N ARG A 75 3.61 -7.05 12.50
CA ARG A 75 4.29 -7.99 11.63
C ARG A 75 5.45 -8.69 12.36
N PHE A 76 5.52 -10.00 12.21
CA PHE A 76 6.71 -10.74 12.61
C PHE A 76 7.87 -10.42 11.67
N VAL A 77 8.96 -9.89 12.20
CA VAL A 77 10.16 -9.54 11.43
C VAL A 77 11.16 -10.69 11.54
N TYR A 78 11.33 -11.41 10.42
CA TYR A 78 12.35 -12.45 10.34
C TYR A 78 13.67 -11.83 9.91
N ARG A 79 14.66 -11.81 10.81
CA ARG A 79 15.94 -11.11 10.60
C ARG A 79 16.83 -11.75 9.52
N GLY A 80 16.68 -13.06 9.29
CA GLY A 80 17.51 -13.80 8.32
C GLY A 80 17.11 -13.58 6.86
N GLN A 81 15.87 -13.15 6.61
CA GLN A 81 15.36 -12.88 5.26
C GLN A 81 14.26 -11.84 5.37
N GLN A 82 14.46 -10.71 4.74
CA GLN A 82 13.50 -9.62 4.75
C GLN A 82 12.27 -9.94 3.90
N ASP A 83 11.15 -9.32 4.23
CA ASP A 83 9.95 -9.31 3.40
C ASP A 83 10.23 -8.52 2.11
N PRO A 84 10.09 -9.11 0.92
CA PRO A 84 10.49 -8.49 -0.33
C PRO A 84 9.75 -7.18 -0.64
N LEU A 85 8.46 -7.07 -0.29
CA LEU A 85 7.69 -5.83 -0.49
C LEU A 85 8.17 -4.73 0.44
N MET A 86 8.40 -5.06 1.70
CA MET A 86 8.86 -4.10 2.69
C MET A 86 10.27 -3.61 2.37
N GLU A 87 11.18 -4.51 1.98
CA GLU A 87 12.55 -4.19 1.56
C GLU A 87 12.54 -3.24 0.35
N LEU A 88 11.75 -3.56 -0.68
CA LEU A 88 11.60 -2.71 -1.87
C LEU A 88 11.04 -1.32 -1.54
N LEU A 89 10.27 -1.19 -0.47
CA LEU A 89 9.73 0.08 0.00
C LEU A 89 10.60 0.77 1.07
N ASP A 90 11.89 0.41 1.13
CA ASP A 90 12.88 0.99 2.04
C ASP A 90 12.59 0.71 3.54
N PHE A 91 11.97 -0.41 3.86
CA PHE A 91 11.87 -0.82 5.25
C PHE A 91 13.27 -1.12 5.80
N PRO A 92 13.65 -0.57 6.98
CA PRO A 92 14.98 -0.77 7.54
C PRO A 92 15.32 -2.24 7.76
N ASP A 93 16.56 -2.63 7.47
CA ASP A 93 17.07 -3.95 7.79
C ASP A 93 17.11 -4.16 9.31
N ALA A 94 16.30 -5.09 9.80
CA ALA A 94 16.22 -5.38 11.24
C ALA A 94 17.45 -6.09 11.81
N ALA A 95 18.38 -6.52 10.95
CA ALA A 95 19.67 -7.09 11.37
C ALA A 95 20.74 -6.02 11.61
N GLN A 96 20.50 -4.78 11.19
CA GLN A 96 21.46 -3.67 11.27
C GLN A 96 20.94 -2.52 12.13
N LEU A 97 21.89 -1.79 12.75
CA LEU A 97 21.61 -0.53 13.44
C LEU A 97 21.54 0.59 12.39
N ILE A 98 20.33 0.98 12.01
CA ILE A 98 20.09 2.04 11.02
C ILE A 98 19.62 3.29 11.76
N PRO A 99 20.42 4.38 11.81
CA PRO A 99 20.08 5.57 12.58
C PRO A 99 18.95 6.41 11.96
N ALA A 100 18.75 6.30 10.66
CA ALA A 100 17.70 7.01 9.93
C ALA A 100 17.19 6.18 8.74
N ARG A 101 15.91 6.30 8.44
CA ARG A 101 15.32 5.65 7.24
C ARG A 101 15.78 6.38 5.99
N THR A 102 16.25 5.64 5.02
CA THR A 102 16.48 6.14 3.66
C THR A 102 15.18 5.97 2.88
N LEU A 103 14.76 7.00 2.19
CA LEU A 103 13.61 6.94 1.28
C LEU A 103 14.14 7.13 -0.14
N THR A 104 13.97 6.11 -0.96
CA THR A 104 14.38 6.13 -2.36
C THR A 104 13.15 6.20 -3.27
N SER A 105 13.35 6.54 -4.53
CA SER A 105 12.33 6.43 -5.57
C SER A 105 12.95 5.69 -6.74
N SER A 106 12.53 4.46 -6.97
CA SER A 106 13.10 3.60 -8.00
C SER A 106 12.03 2.99 -8.90
N PRO A 107 12.37 2.66 -10.16
CA PRO A 107 11.46 1.93 -11.04
C PRO A 107 11.05 0.56 -10.49
N LEU A 108 11.91 -0.10 -9.71
CA LEU A 108 11.59 -1.38 -9.07
C LEU A 108 10.47 -1.24 -8.04
N GLN A 109 10.45 -0.13 -7.28
CA GLN A 109 9.37 0.16 -6.34
C GLN A 109 8.04 0.34 -7.09
N ALA A 110 8.02 1.12 -8.17
CA ALA A 110 6.82 1.29 -8.98
C ALA A 110 6.34 -0.06 -9.56
N LEU A 111 7.27 -0.90 -10.02
CA LEU A 111 6.94 -2.23 -10.54
C LEU A 111 6.39 -3.15 -9.45
N ALA A 112 6.94 -3.11 -8.23
CA ALA A 112 6.45 -3.87 -7.09
C ALA A 112 5.04 -3.43 -6.70
N LEU A 113 4.80 -2.12 -6.57
CA LEU A 113 3.47 -1.57 -6.29
C LEU A 113 2.45 -1.90 -7.39
N TRP A 114 2.92 -2.20 -8.59
CA TRP A 114 2.06 -2.58 -9.72
C TRP A 114 1.71 -4.07 -9.74
N ASN A 115 2.61 -4.95 -9.30
CA ASN A 115 2.49 -6.39 -9.52
C ASN A 115 2.44 -7.25 -8.26
N HIS A 116 2.75 -6.70 -7.07
CA HIS A 116 2.82 -7.49 -5.86
C HIS A 116 1.43 -8.01 -5.45
N GLU A 117 1.33 -9.29 -5.13
CA GLU A 117 0.06 -10.00 -4.81
C GLU A 117 -0.75 -9.31 -3.72
N PHE A 118 -0.10 -8.82 -2.67
CA PHE A 118 -0.76 -8.05 -1.63
C PHE A 118 -1.41 -6.78 -2.17
N VAL A 119 -0.73 -6.05 -3.08
CA VAL A 119 -1.28 -4.80 -3.67
C VAL A 119 -2.47 -5.14 -4.57
N LEU A 120 -2.36 -6.20 -5.35
CA LEU A 120 -3.48 -6.67 -6.19
C LEU A 120 -4.70 -7.03 -5.34
N TYR A 121 -4.50 -7.83 -4.29
CA TYR A 121 -5.55 -8.16 -3.33
C TYR A 121 -6.22 -6.91 -2.73
N ALA A 122 -5.43 -5.96 -2.27
CA ALA A 122 -5.94 -4.72 -1.67
C ALA A 122 -6.69 -3.85 -2.71
N CYS A 123 -6.21 -3.78 -3.96
CA CYS A 123 -6.89 -3.08 -5.04
C CYS A 123 -8.25 -3.70 -5.35
N ASP A 124 -8.35 -5.03 -5.39
CA ASP A 124 -9.61 -5.74 -5.62
C ASP A 124 -10.61 -5.48 -4.48
N ALA A 125 -10.15 -5.57 -3.22
CA ALA A 125 -10.98 -5.30 -2.06
C ALA A 125 -11.46 -3.82 -2.02
N LEU A 126 -10.58 -2.87 -2.37
CA LEU A 126 -10.93 -1.46 -2.44
C LEU A 126 -11.91 -1.18 -3.58
N ALA A 127 -11.72 -1.80 -4.75
CA ALA A 127 -12.64 -1.66 -5.87
C ALA A 127 -14.05 -2.18 -5.51
N GLN A 128 -14.16 -3.31 -4.83
CA GLN A 128 -15.42 -3.83 -4.34
C GLN A 128 -16.12 -2.85 -3.38
N ARG A 129 -15.36 -2.26 -2.45
CA ARG A 129 -15.88 -1.25 -1.51
C ARG A 129 -16.36 0.00 -2.25
N ILE A 130 -15.59 0.50 -3.22
CA ILE A 130 -15.96 1.66 -4.03
C ILE A 130 -17.25 1.38 -4.80
N GLN A 131 -17.36 0.23 -5.43
CA GLN A 131 -18.55 -0.19 -6.17
C GLN A 131 -19.78 -0.28 -5.27
N GLN A 132 -19.64 -0.87 -4.09
CA GLN A 132 -20.71 -0.93 -3.11
C GLN A 132 -21.16 0.48 -2.69
N THR A 133 -20.20 1.35 -2.32
CA THR A 133 -20.49 2.74 -1.92
C THR A 133 -21.14 3.55 -3.04
N ALA A 134 -20.68 3.37 -4.28
CA ALA A 134 -21.26 4.04 -5.45
C ALA A 134 -22.71 3.62 -5.68
N ASN A 135 -23.01 2.33 -5.56
CA ASN A 135 -24.36 1.80 -5.68
C ASN A 135 -25.29 2.31 -4.56
N GLU A 136 -24.82 2.36 -3.31
CA GLU A 136 -25.59 2.86 -2.16
C GLU A 136 -25.89 4.34 -2.28
N GLN A 137 -24.98 5.14 -2.87
CA GLN A 137 -25.12 6.58 -3.03
C GLN A 137 -25.70 7.01 -4.37
N GLY A 138 -25.87 6.10 -5.33
CA GLY A 138 -26.30 6.42 -6.69
C GLY A 138 -25.31 7.32 -7.44
N ARG A 139 -23.99 7.15 -7.22
CA ARG A 139 -22.93 8.01 -7.75
C ARG A 139 -21.97 7.22 -8.65
N ASP A 140 -21.22 7.95 -9.46
CA ASP A 140 -20.21 7.35 -10.33
C ASP A 140 -19.04 6.75 -9.51
N GLU A 141 -18.66 5.53 -9.86
CA GLU A 141 -17.58 4.80 -9.17
C GLU A 141 -16.23 5.51 -9.30
N THR A 142 -15.99 6.23 -10.40
CA THR A 142 -14.76 7.00 -10.60
C THR A 142 -14.69 8.18 -9.62
N GLU A 143 -15.81 8.90 -9.43
CA GLU A 143 -15.85 9.98 -8.44
C GLU A 143 -15.61 9.45 -7.02
N ILE A 144 -16.24 8.32 -6.66
CA ILE A 144 -16.04 7.69 -5.36
C ILE A 144 -14.59 7.22 -5.20
N ALA A 145 -13.95 6.68 -6.24
CA ALA A 145 -12.54 6.29 -6.21
C ALA A 145 -11.62 7.48 -5.88
N PHE A 146 -11.78 8.61 -6.57
CA PHE A 146 -10.99 9.82 -6.30
C PHE A 146 -11.25 10.37 -4.89
N GLN A 147 -12.50 10.41 -4.44
CA GLN A 147 -12.82 10.86 -3.09
C GLN A 147 -12.27 9.94 -2.00
N THR A 148 -12.28 8.64 -2.24
CA THR A 148 -11.77 7.67 -1.27
C THR A 148 -10.24 7.71 -1.18
N ILE A 149 -9.54 7.82 -2.33
CA ILE A 149 -8.08 7.70 -2.39
C ILE A 149 -7.40 9.04 -2.18
N TYR A 150 -7.92 10.13 -2.79
CA TYR A 150 -7.30 11.47 -2.77
C TYR A 150 -8.05 12.48 -1.91
N LEU A 151 -9.21 12.11 -1.34
CA LEU A 151 -10.05 12.99 -0.51
C LEU A 151 -10.55 14.23 -1.26
N ARG A 152 -10.57 14.20 -2.59
CA ARG A 152 -11.05 15.27 -3.48
C ARG A 152 -11.87 14.73 -4.62
N LYS A 153 -12.62 15.62 -5.28
CA LYS A 153 -13.28 15.27 -6.55
C LYS A 153 -12.24 15.25 -7.69
N PRO A 154 -12.46 14.41 -8.72
CA PRO A 154 -11.67 14.49 -9.95
C PRO A 154 -11.99 15.81 -10.70
N THR A 155 -11.01 16.31 -11.44
CA THR A 155 -11.25 17.35 -12.46
C THR A 155 -11.99 16.74 -13.66
N ASP A 156 -12.56 17.58 -14.54
CA ASP A 156 -13.24 17.11 -15.75
C ASP A 156 -12.30 16.30 -16.67
N GLU A 157 -11.03 16.67 -16.73
CA GLU A 157 -10.02 15.96 -17.51
C GLU A 157 -9.67 14.59 -16.89
N GLU A 158 -9.46 14.55 -15.57
CA GLU A 158 -9.22 13.30 -14.83
C GLU A 158 -10.40 12.34 -14.97
N LEU A 159 -11.63 12.86 -14.87
CA LEU A 159 -12.84 12.06 -15.01
C LEU A 159 -12.95 11.45 -16.42
N LYS A 160 -12.66 12.23 -17.47
CA LYS A 160 -12.64 11.72 -18.84
C LYS A 160 -11.61 10.63 -19.05
N LEU A 161 -10.36 10.85 -18.57
CA LEU A 161 -9.28 9.89 -18.69
C LEU A 161 -9.57 8.60 -17.90
N ALA A 162 -10.05 8.73 -16.67
CA ALA A 162 -10.38 7.60 -15.82
C ALA A 162 -11.54 6.77 -16.40
N ASN A 163 -12.58 7.40 -16.92
CA ASN A 163 -13.70 6.71 -17.58
C ASN A 163 -13.26 6.03 -18.88
N ALA A 164 -12.38 6.67 -19.68
CA ALA A 164 -11.79 6.05 -20.85
C ALA A 164 -10.90 4.85 -20.50
N TYR A 165 -10.20 4.90 -19.37
CA TYR A 165 -9.43 3.75 -18.86
C TYR A 165 -10.37 2.63 -18.41
N ARG A 166 -11.41 2.93 -17.63
CA ARG A 166 -12.38 1.95 -17.15
C ARG A 166 -13.15 1.24 -18.27
N SER A 167 -13.39 1.91 -19.39
CA SER A 167 -14.05 1.26 -20.55
C SER A 167 -13.20 0.14 -21.16
N LYS A 168 -11.90 0.13 -20.92
CA LYS A 168 -10.94 -0.88 -21.43
C LYS A 168 -10.47 -1.85 -20.35
N PHE A 169 -10.45 -1.42 -19.09
CA PHE A 169 -9.89 -2.16 -17.97
C PHE A 169 -10.89 -2.16 -16.80
N SER A 170 -10.56 -2.90 -15.74
CA SER A 170 -11.42 -2.99 -14.54
C SER A 170 -11.32 -1.76 -13.62
N LEU A 171 -12.30 -1.60 -12.72
CA LEU A 171 -12.22 -0.63 -11.62
C LEU A 171 -10.99 -0.89 -10.72
N ALA A 172 -10.67 -2.15 -10.43
CA ALA A 172 -9.46 -2.51 -9.68
C ALA A 172 -8.17 -2.04 -10.39
N GLY A 173 -8.14 -2.09 -11.73
CA GLY A 173 -7.08 -1.52 -12.53
C GLY A 173 -6.95 0.00 -12.36
N LEU A 174 -8.07 0.74 -12.36
CA LEU A 174 -8.07 2.17 -12.08
C LEU A 174 -7.57 2.47 -10.66
N VAL A 175 -8.08 1.75 -9.66
CA VAL A 175 -7.63 1.86 -8.27
C VAL A 175 -6.12 1.69 -8.17
N ARG A 176 -5.55 0.69 -8.86
CA ARG A 176 -4.11 0.45 -8.90
C ARG A 176 -3.34 1.62 -9.52
N VAL A 177 -3.85 2.25 -10.57
CA VAL A 177 -3.26 3.47 -11.15
C VAL A 177 -3.24 4.59 -10.12
N LEU A 178 -4.38 4.85 -9.46
CA LEU A 178 -4.51 5.92 -8.47
C LEU A 178 -3.56 5.70 -7.27
N LEU A 179 -3.49 4.48 -6.73
CA LEU A 179 -2.59 4.15 -5.61
C LEU A 179 -1.09 4.23 -5.97
N ASN A 180 -0.73 4.12 -7.25
CA ASN A 180 0.64 4.29 -7.74
C ASN A 180 1.01 5.73 -8.10
N SER A 181 0.09 6.66 -7.96
CA SER A 181 0.36 8.07 -8.26
C SER A 181 1.18 8.76 -7.18
N SER A 182 1.88 9.81 -7.56
CA SER A 182 2.60 10.66 -6.60
C SER A 182 1.65 11.33 -5.60
N GLU A 183 0.40 11.56 -5.95
CA GLU A 183 -0.59 12.18 -5.07
C GLU A 183 -0.95 11.27 -3.89
N PHE A 184 -0.95 9.95 -4.09
CA PHE A 184 -1.17 9.00 -3.00
C PHE A 184 0.11 8.68 -2.23
N LEU A 185 1.23 8.52 -2.94
CA LEU A 185 2.49 8.04 -2.35
C LEU A 185 3.22 9.09 -1.51
N TYR A 186 2.94 10.38 -1.72
CA TYR A 186 3.64 11.46 -1.03
C TYR A 186 2.66 12.31 -0.23
N CYS A 187 3.02 12.60 1.02
CA CYS A 187 2.36 13.60 1.87
C CYS A 187 3.09 14.95 1.74
N ASP A 188 2.33 16.02 1.55
CA ASP A 188 2.81 17.41 1.55
C ASP A 188 2.65 18.06 2.93
#